data_ccd56d8b51cb5a7ef2120da04c80accc
#
_entry.id   ccd56d8b51cb5a7ef2120da04c80accc
#
_cell.length_a   1.000
_cell.length_b   1.000
_cell.length_c   1.000
_cell.angle_alpha   90.00
_cell.angle_beta   90.00
_cell.angle_gamma   90.00
#
_symmetry.space_group_name_H-M   'P 1'
#
loop_
_entity.id
_entity.type
_entity.pdbx_description
1 polymer ?
#
loop_
_entity_poly.entity_id
_entity_poly.type
_entity_poly.pdbx_seq_one_letter_code
_entity_poly.pdbx_strand_id
1 'polypeptide(L)'
;MKKNLTELVFILDRSGSMGGLEPDTIGGFNAMLTRQKEQEGEANVTTILFDHEVQLLHDRFPLHAVAPLTEKDYYVRGCTALLDAIGYGVEKMVNIQRHLPEDERAEKVIFVITTDGLENASKRFSYEKIRRMIEREKEQYGWEFLFLGANMDACLLYTSPSPRDRG
;
A
#
# COMPACT_ATOMS: atom_id res chain seq x y z
N MET A 1 -19.73 -7.44 -8.09
CA MET A 1 -18.59 -6.53 -8.21
C MET A 1 -18.84 -5.51 -9.31
N LYS A 2 -18.40 -4.31 -9.07
CA LYS A 2 -18.52 -3.26 -10.07
C LYS A 2 -17.38 -3.41 -11.08
N LYS A 3 -17.74 -3.73 -12.30
CA LYS A 3 -16.75 -3.93 -13.36
C LYS A 3 -15.99 -2.65 -13.64
N ASN A 4 -14.71 -2.81 -13.93
CA ASN A 4 -13.81 -1.72 -14.27
C ASN A 4 -13.56 -0.74 -13.12
N LEU A 5 -13.90 -1.11 -11.88
CA LEU A 5 -13.55 -0.30 -10.71
C LEU A 5 -12.36 -0.92 -10.01
N THR A 6 -11.32 -0.12 -9.80
CA THR A 6 -10.11 -0.52 -9.08
C THR A 6 -9.98 0.32 -7.82
N GLU A 7 -9.69 -0.33 -6.68
CA GLU A 7 -9.25 0.37 -5.48
C GLU A 7 -7.73 0.28 -5.48
N LEU A 8 -7.09 1.43 -5.54
CA LEU A 8 -5.64 1.53 -5.60
C LEU A 8 -5.16 2.09 -4.27
N VAL A 9 -4.40 1.31 -3.52
CA VAL A 9 -3.96 1.69 -2.18
C VAL A 9 -2.45 1.82 -2.18
N PHE A 10 -1.96 3.04 -1.94
CA PHE A 10 -0.54 3.30 -1.82
C PHE A 10 -0.18 3.38 -0.34
N ILE A 11 0.86 2.66 0.05
CA ILE A 11 1.42 2.72 1.40
C ILE A 11 2.87 3.13 1.25
N LEU A 12 3.18 4.36 1.62
CA LEU A 12 4.47 4.98 1.37
C LEU A 12 5.24 5.18 2.67
N ASP A 13 6.39 4.55 2.74
CA ASP A 13 7.31 4.68 3.87
C ASP A 13 7.96 6.07 3.81
N ARG A 14 7.78 6.85 4.87
CA ARG A 14 8.46 8.14 5.00
C ARG A 14 9.37 8.19 6.23
N SER A 15 9.83 7.04 6.68
CA SER A 15 10.75 7.00 7.81
C SER A 15 12.12 7.55 7.42
N GLY A 16 12.94 7.82 8.42
CA GLY A 16 14.27 8.38 8.18
C GLY A 16 15.14 7.53 7.28
N SER A 17 14.92 6.21 7.28
CA SER A 17 15.69 5.30 6.41
C SER A 17 15.40 5.51 4.93
N MET A 18 14.34 6.24 4.60
CA MET A 18 14.03 6.59 3.21
C MET A 18 14.75 7.87 2.76
N GLY A 19 15.58 8.45 3.62
CA GLY A 19 16.34 9.66 3.27
C GLY A 19 17.18 9.45 2.03
N GLY A 20 17.08 10.38 1.08
CA GLY A 20 17.74 10.27 -0.22
C GLY A 20 16.89 9.59 -1.26
N LEU A 21 15.79 8.94 -0.88
CA LEU A 21 14.91 8.24 -1.81
C LEU A 21 13.63 9.03 -2.09
N GLU A 22 13.51 10.24 -1.57
CA GLU A 22 12.29 11.04 -1.73
C GLU A 22 11.95 11.31 -3.19
N PRO A 23 12.90 11.73 -4.04
CA PRO A 23 12.54 11.97 -5.45
C PRO A 23 12.06 10.71 -6.15
N ASP A 24 12.68 9.56 -5.85
CA ASP A 24 12.27 8.30 -6.46
C ASP A 24 10.89 7.87 -6.01
N THR A 25 10.59 8.06 -4.73
CA THR A 25 9.29 7.70 -4.18
C THR A 25 8.18 8.58 -4.77
N ILE A 26 8.42 9.88 -4.80
CA ILE A 26 7.48 10.83 -5.38
C ILE A 26 7.28 10.54 -6.86
N GLY A 27 8.38 10.37 -7.60
CA GLY A 27 8.32 10.09 -9.02
C GLY A 27 7.61 8.78 -9.33
N GLY A 28 7.87 7.75 -8.55
CA GLY A 28 7.22 6.46 -8.74
C GLY A 28 5.72 6.53 -8.51
N PHE A 29 5.31 7.21 -7.44
CA PHE A 29 3.89 7.40 -7.14
C PHE A 29 3.21 8.15 -8.30
N ASN A 30 3.80 9.25 -8.73
CA ASN A 30 3.22 10.06 -9.79
C ASN A 30 3.16 9.32 -11.12
N ALA A 31 4.18 8.52 -11.43
CA ALA A 31 4.20 7.73 -12.65
C ALA A 31 3.08 6.68 -12.63
N MET A 32 2.85 6.06 -11.49
CA MET A 32 1.78 5.07 -11.39
C MET A 32 0.41 5.71 -11.51
N LEU A 33 0.23 6.91 -10.95
CA LEU A 33 -1.02 7.64 -11.13
C LEU A 33 -1.27 7.93 -12.62
N THR A 34 -0.25 8.43 -13.30
CA THR A 34 -0.36 8.75 -14.73
C THR A 34 -0.72 7.50 -15.54
N ARG A 35 -0.04 6.41 -15.24
CA ARG A 35 -0.29 5.16 -15.97
C ARG A 35 -1.71 4.66 -15.73
N GLN A 36 -2.19 4.77 -14.49
CA GLN A 36 -3.54 4.34 -14.18
C GLN A 36 -4.59 5.20 -14.86
N LYS A 37 -4.32 6.51 -14.99
CA LYS A 37 -5.24 7.42 -15.67
C LYS A 37 -5.38 7.11 -17.16
N GLU A 38 -4.41 6.44 -17.73
CA GLU A 38 -4.44 6.04 -19.14
C GLU A 38 -5.24 4.78 -19.38
N GLN A 39 -5.59 4.05 -18.33
CA GLN A 39 -6.35 2.82 -18.46
C GLN A 39 -7.84 3.10 -18.42
N GLU A 40 -8.59 2.19 -19.05
CA GLU A 40 -10.04 2.29 -19.03
C GLU A 40 -10.56 1.93 -17.63
N GLY A 41 -11.72 2.49 -17.30
CA GLY A 41 -12.36 2.19 -16.04
C GLY A 41 -12.17 3.29 -15.02
N GLU A 42 -12.71 3.04 -13.82
CA GLU A 42 -12.66 3.96 -12.71
C GLU A 42 -11.71 3.44 -11.64
N ALA A 43 -11.14 4.36 -10.90
CA ALA A 43 -10.29 3.98 -9.78
C ALA A 43 -10.47 4.97 -8.64
N ASN A 44 -10.43 4.44 -7.42
CA ASN A 44 -10.33 5.25 -6.21
C ASN A 44 -8.93 5.07 -5.65
N VAL A 45 -8.36 6.16 -5.12
CA VAL A 45 -6.99 6.16 -4.62
C VAL A 45 -7.01 6.43 -3.12
N THR A 46 -6.40 5.53 -2.37
CA THR A 46 -6.13 5.71 -0.95
C THR A 46 -4.63 5.78 -0.78
N THR A 47 -4.15 6.86 -0.15
CA THR A 47 -2.71 7.04 0.04
C THR A 47 -2.41 7.15 1.53
N ILE A 48 -1.58 6.24 2.00
CA ILE A 48 -1.17 6.16 3.40
C ILE A 48 0.32 6.43 3.48
N LEU A 49 0.69 7.45 4.27
CA LEU A 49 2.09 7.71 4.57
C LEU A 49 2.37 7.18 5.96
N PHE A 50 3.55 6.61 6.17
CA PHE A 50 3.86 6.12 7.50
C PHE A 50 5.32 6.31 7.87
N ASP A 51 5.55 6.56 9.15
CA ASP A 51 6.83 6.46 9.82
C ASP A 51 6.57 5.60 11.05
N HIS A 52 6.64 6.15 12.25
CA HIS A 52 6.17 5.44 13.44
C HIS A 52 4.66 5.65 13.63
N GLU A 53 4.07 6.52 12.83
CA GLU A 53 2.63 6.80 12.82
C GLU A 53 2.09 6.67 11.40
N VAL A 54 0.78 6.53 11.30
CA VAL A 54 0.09 6.40 10.01
C VAL A 54 -0.66 7.70 9.73
N GLN A 55 -0.48 8.23 8.50
CA GLN A 55 -1.20 9.42 8.05
C GLN A 55 -1.95 9.06 6.77
N LEU A 56 -3.24 9.33 6.75
CA LEU A 56 -4.07 9.09 5.58
C LEU A 56 -4.10 10.36 4.74
N LEU A 57 -3.36 10.36 3.65
CA LEU A 57 -3.27 11.52 2.78
C LEU A 57 -4.45 11.61 1.81
N HIS A 58 -4.83 10.49 1.22
CA HIS A 58 -6.01 10.41 0.36
C HIS A 58 -6.87 9.25 0.85
N ASP A 59 -8.17 9.50 0.98
CA ASP A 59 -9.11 8.48 1.45
C ASP A 59 -10.14 8.20 0.36
N ARG A 60 -9.81 7.26 -0.52
CA ARG A 60 -10.64 6.84 -1.65
C ARG A 60 -11.04 8.01 -2.54
N PHE A 61 -10.07 8.84 -2.86
CA PHE A 61 -10.30 9.93 -3.82
C PHE A 61 -10.48 9.34 -5.22
N PRO A 62 -11.45 9.86 -6.00
CA PRO A 62 -11.49 9.48 -7.42
C PRO A 62 -10.14 9.79 -8.05
N LEU A 63 -9.67 8.91 -8.91
CA LEU A 63 -8.34 9.01 -9.49
C LEU A 63 -8.06 10.38 -10.10
N HIS A 64 -9.04 10.93 -10.82
CA HIS A 64 -8.85 12.22 -11.49
C HIS A 64 -8.76 13.39 -10.51
N ALA A 65 -9.13 13.18 -9.25
CA ALA A 65 -9.07 14.24 -8.24
C ALA A 65 -7.76 14.22 -7.46
N VAL A 66 -6.90 13.24 -7.72
CA VAL A 66 -5.62 13.12 -7.00
C VAL A 66 -4.57 13.93 -7.72
N ALA A 67 -4.02 14.94 -7.03
CA ALA A 67 -2.93 15.77 -7.56
C ALA A 67 -1.61 15.03 -7.44
N PRO A 68 -0.63 15.35 -8.28
CA PRO A 68 0.70 14.75 -8.14
C PRO A 68 1.27 15.02 -6.75
N LEU A 69 1.98 14.04 -6.24
CA LEU A 69 2.65 14.16 -4.94
C LEU A 69 3.84 15.10 -5.06
N THR A 70 4.04 15.94 -4.04
CA THR A 70 5.16 16.87 -4.00
C THR A 70 5.94 16.68 -2.70
N GLU A 71 7.09 17.34 -2.61
CA GLU A 71 7.90 17.27 -1.41
C GLU A 71 7.24 17.97 -0.23
N LYS A 72 6.19 18.73 -0.44
CA LYS A 72 5.39 19.30 0.64
C LYS A 72 4.53 18.24 1.30
N ASP A 73 4.12 17.23 0.52
CA ASP A 73 3.28 16.15 1.02
C ASP A 73 4.10 15.01 1.56
N TYR A 74 5.24 14.73 0.92
CA TYR A 74 6.05 13.57 1.27
C TYR A 74 7.45 14.02 1.68
N TYR A 75 7.77 13.84 2.95
CA TYR A 75 9.10 14.12 3.51
C TYR A 75 9.39 13.10 4.59
N VAL A 76 10.68 12.82 4.83
CA VAL A 76 11.06 11.75 5.72
C VAL A 76 11.17 12.22 7.16
N ARG A 77 10.84 11.31 8.08
CA ARG A 77 10.99 11.53 9.52
C ARG A 77 10.76 10.20 10.25
N GLY A 78 11.26 10.10 11.48
CA GLY A 78 10.85 9.05 12.42
C GLY A 78 11.32 7.64 12.10
N CYS A 79 10.76 6.72 12.85
CA CYS A 79 11.03 5.28 12.76
C CYS A 79 10.10 4.61 11.75
N THR A 80 10.25 3.28 11.59
CA THR A 80 9.53 2.55 10.55
C THR A 80 8.55 1.56 11.17
N ALA A 81 7.26 1.85 11.10
CA ALA A 81 6.20 0.94 11.55
C ALA A 81 5.51 0.33 10.33
N LEU A 82 6.27 -0.40 9.54
CA LEU A 82 5.80 -0.98 8.28
C LEU A 82 4.63 -1.93 8.46
N LEU A 83 4.75 -2.85 9.42
CA LEU A 83 3.71 -3.85 9.61
C LEU A 83 2.40 -3.21 10.04
N ASP A 84 2.47 -2.22 10.93
CA ASP A 84 1.26 -1.52 11.36
C ASP A 84 0.61 -0.76 10.20
N ALA A 85 1.41 -0.18 9.32
CA ALA A 85 0.87 0.54 8.17
C ALA A 85 0.16 -0.39 7.21
N ILE A 86 0.76 -1.54 6.92
CA ILE A 86 0.14 -2.53 6.04
C ILE A 86 -1.16 -3.05 6.67
N GLY A 87 -1.10 -3.37 7.96
CA GLY A 87 -2.28 -3.87 8.67
C GLY A 87 -3.41 -2.87 8.65
N TYR A 88 -3.09 -1.59 8.88
CA TYR A 88 -4.09 -0.53 8.83
C TYR A 88 -4.74 -0.47 7.44
N GLY A 89 -3.93 -0.50 6.39
CA GLY A 89 -4.46 -0.40 5.04
C GLY A 89 -5.33 -1.58 4.64
N VAL A 90 -4.88 -2.78 4.98
CA VAL A 90 -5.63 -3.99 4.66
C VAL A 90 -6.95 -4.03 5.42
N GLU A 91 -6.93 -3.75 6.73
CA GLU A 91 -8.17 -3.73 7.54
C GLU A 91 -9.15 -2.68 7.02
N LYS A 92 -8.63 -1.50 6.69
CA LYS A 92 -9.47 -0.43 6.17
C LYS A 92 -10.19 -0.88 4.89
N MET A 93 -9.43 -1.45 3.96
CA MET A 93 -10.01 -1.84 2.68
C MET A 93 -10.94 -3.03 2.81
N VAL A 94 -10.63 -3.99 3.68
CA VAL A 94 -11.51 -5.12 3.95
C VAL A 94 -12.85 -4.60 4.49
N ASN A 95 -12.81 -3.68 5.44
CA ASN A 95 -14.03 -3.14 6.03
C ASN A 95 -14.86 -2.38 4.99
N ILE A 96 -14.20 -1.59 4.13
CA ILE A 96 -14.90 -0.84 3.10
C ILE A 96 -15.62 -1.79 2.15
N GLN A 97 -14.91 -2.79 1.62
CA GLN A 97 -15.51 -3.71 0.67
C GLN A 97 -16.62 -4.54 1.30
N ARG A 98 -16.45 -4.95 2.55
CA ARG A 98 -17.45 -5.74 3.25
C ARG A 98 -18.76 -4.97 3.43
N HIS A 99 -18.68 -3.66 3.66
CA HIS A 99 -19.86 -2.85 3.93
C HIS A 99 -20.50 -2.27 2.68
N LEU A 100 -19.89 -2.43 1.52
CA LEU A 100 -20.50 -2.03 0.26
C LEU A 100 -21.41 -3.13 -0.26
N PRO A 101 -22.53 -2.75 -0.93
CA PRO A 101 -23.31 -3.74 -1.67
C PRO A 101 -22.41 -4.45 -2.69
N GLU A 102 -22.73 -5.69 -2.99
CA GLU A 102 -21.85 -6.49 -3.83
C GLU A 102 -21.62 -5.85 -5.21
N ASP A 103 -22.64 -5.25 -5.77
CA ASP A 103 -22.54 -4.63 -7.09
C ASP A 103 -21.77 -3.32 -7.09
N GLU A 104 -21.39 -2.81 -5.90
CA GLU A 104 -20.56 -1.61 -5.79
C GLU A 104 -19.14 -1.92 -5.34
N ARG A 105 -18.85 -3.19 -5.04
CA ARG A 105 -17.49 -3.59 -4.64
C ARG A 105 -16.55 -3.55 -5.82
N ALA A 106 -15.30 -3.19 -5.53
CA ALA A 106 -14.29 -3.09 -6.58
C ALA A 106 -14.01 -4.44 -7.24
N GLU A 107 -13.83 -4.42 -8.54
CA GLU A 107 -13.41 -5.61 -9.27
C GLU A 107 -11.98 -5.96 -8.92
N LYS A 108 -11.12 -4.94 -8.73
CA LYS A 108 -9.71 -5.14 -8.40
C LYS A 108 -9.32 -4.30 -7.20
N VAL A 109 -8.48 -4.86 -6.35
CA VAL A 109 -7.87 -4.13 -5.24
C VAL A 109 -6.37 -4.34 -5.36
N ILE A 110 -5.63 -3.25 -5.51
CA ILE A 110 -4.18 -3.30 -5.70
C ILE A 110 -3.50 -2.45 -4.64
N PHE A 111 -2.60 -3.07 -3.89
CA PHE A 111 -1.77 -2.38 -2.91
C PHE A 111 -0.38 -2.17 -3.50
N VAL A 112 0.12 -0.94 -3.40
CA VAL A 112 1.47 -0.60 -3.81
C VAL A 112 2.20 -0.09 -2.58
N ILE A 113 3.15 -0.87 -2.10
CA ILE A 113 3.86 -0.59 -0.84
C ILE A 113 5.29 -0.21 -1.18
N THR A 114 5.66 1.04 -0.90
CA THR A 114 7.00 1.55 -1.16
C THR A 114 7.74 1.69 0.17
N THR A 115 8.83 0.94 0.32
CA THR A 115 9.58 0.89 1.57
C THR A 115 11.00 0.42 1.30
N ASP A 116 11.91 0.68 2.25
CA ASP A 116 13.24 0.12 2.17
C ASP A 116 13.33 -1.26 2.82
N GLY A 117 12.20 -1.78 3.28
CA GLY A 117 12.13 -3.13 3.83
C GLY A 117 12.42 -3.26 5.31
N LEU A 118 12.75 -2.15 5.98
CA LEU A 118 13.06 -2.18 7.40
C LEU A 118 11.80 -2.00 8.23
N GLU A 119 11.78 -2.71 9.35
CA GLU A 119 10.65 -2.64 10.28
C GLU A 119 11.22 -2.58 11.68
N ASN A 120 10.91 -1.51 12.43
CA ASN A 120 11.48 -1.37 13.77
C ASN A 120 10.56 -0.72 14.80
N ALA A 121 9.32 -0.43 14.45
CA ALA A 121 8.47 0.33 15.36
C ALA A 121 7.03 -0.15 15.44
N SER A 122 6.66 -1.22 14.74
CA SER A 122 5.28 -1.70 14.78
C SER A 122 4.95 -2.30 16.13
N LYS A 123 3.73 -2.02 16.59
CA LYS A 123 3.26 -2.44 17.91
C LYS A 123 1.99 -3.29 17.84
N ARG A 124 1.21 -3.14 16.79
CA ARG A 124 -0.11 -3.76 16.67
C ARG A 124 -0.11 -5.03 15.85
N PHE A 125 0.74 -5.10 14.85
CA PHE A 125 0.76 -6.21 13.92
C PHE A 125 2.12 -6.87 13.89
N SER A 126 2.11 -8.20 14.00
CA SER A 126 3.32 -8.98 13.82
C SER A 126 3.51 -9.31 12.35
N TYR A 127 4.71 -9.68 11.99
CA TYR A 127 5.02 -10.15 10.65
C TYR A 127 4.12 -11.33 10.26
N GLU A 128 3.95 -12.29 11.17
CA GLU A 128 3.12 -13.47 10.92
C GLU A 128 1.67 -13.07 10.61
N LYS A 129 1.13 -12.15 11.39
CA LYS A 129 -0.25 -11.72 11.19
C LYS A 129 -0.42 -11.02 9.85
N ILE A 130 0.53 -10.15 9.49
CA ILE A 130 0.47 -9.45 8.20
C ILE A 130 0.56 -10.44 7.05
N ARG A 131 1.45 -11.41 7.13
CA ARG A 131 1.59 -12.41 6.08
C ARG A 131 0.28 -13.16 5.86
N ARG A 132 -0.36 -13.58 6.96
CA ARG A 132 -1.64 -14.27 6.86
C ARG A 132 -2.74 -13.40 6.27
N MET A 133 -2.76 -12.12 6.64
CA MET A 133 -3.75 -11.19 6.09
C MET A 133 -3.58 -11.03 4.59
N ILE A 134 -2.36 -10.84 4.15
CA ILE A 134 -2.07 -10.67 2.72
C ILE A 134 -2.44 -11.93 1.95
N GLU A 135 -2.01 -13.09 2.44
CA GLU A 135 -2.29 -14.35 1.76
C GLU A 135 -3.79 -14.61 1.65
N ARG A 136 -4.53 -14.28 2.71
CA ARG A 136 -5.98 -14.48 2.71
C ARG A 136 -6.65 -13.65 1.63
N GLU A 137 -6.31 -12.37 1.54
CA GLU A 137 -6.95 -11.51 0.57
C GLU A 137 -6.55 -11.86 -0.86
N LYS A 138 -5.31 -12.30 -1.06
CA LYS A 138 -4.87 -12.76 -2.38
C LYS A 138 -5.64 -14.01 -2.80
N GLU A 139 -5.79 -14.96 -1.91
CA GLU A 139 -6.40 -16.25 -2.24
C GLU A 139 -7.90 -16.15 -2.38
N GLN A 140 -8.57 -15.42 -1.49
CA GLN A 140 -10.02 -15.38 -1.47
C GLN A 140 -10.62 -14.36 -2.43
N TYR A 141 -9.91 -13.25 -2.64
CA TYR A 141 -10.47 -12.14 -3.41
C TYR A 141 -9.58 -11.67 -4.55
N GLY A 142 -8.44 -12.30 -4.74
CA GLY A 142 -7.55 -11.95 -5.84
C GLY A 142 -6.89 -10.58 -5.71
N TRP A 143 -6.76 -10.07 -4.50
CA TRP A 143 -6.07 -8.79 -4.30
C TRP A 143 -4.61 -8.91 -4.70
N GLU A 144 -4.05 -7.81 -5.19
CA GLU A 144 -2.65 -7.77 -5.61
C GLU A 144 -1.85 -6.86 -4.68
N PHE A 145 -0.63 -7.30 -4.39
CA PHE A 145 0.27 -6.56 -3.50
C PHE A 145 1.61 -6.43 -4.20
N LEU A 146 2.01 -5.17 -4.47
CA LEU A 146 3.30 -4.86 -5.08
C LEU A 146 4.18 -4.19 -4.06
N PHE A 147 5.40 -4.66 -3.92
CA PHE A 147 6.39 -4.09 -3.02
C PHE A 147 7.48 -3.43 -3.84
N LEU A 148 7.74 -2.15 -3.60
CA LEU A 148 8.71 -1.37 -4.34
C LEU A 148 9.70 -0.72 -3.37
N GLY A 149 10.97 -0.65 -3.75
CA GLY A 149 11.96 0.04 -2.95
C GLY A 149 13.33 -0.62 -2.98
N ALA A 150 14.27 -0.02 -2.26
CA ALA A 150 15.66 -0.42 -2.32
C ALA A 150 15.93 -1.83 -1.78
N ASN A 151 15.16 -2.26 -0.79
CA ASN A 151 15.35 -3.57 -0.15
C ASN A 151 14.14 -4.48 -0.39
N MET A 152 13.63 -4.44 -1.61
CA MET A 152 12.40 -5.17 -1.94
C MET A 152 12.52 -6.67 -1.77
N ASP A 153 13.69 -7.22 -2.06
CA ASP A 153 13.87 -8.66 -1.92
C ASP A 153 13.64 -9.10 -0.48
N ALA A 154 14.12 -8.31 0.47
CA ALA A 154 13.90 -8.62 1.87
C ALA A 154 12.42 -8.54 2.22
N CYS A 155 11.72 -7.53 1.72
CA CYS A 155 10.29 -7.42 1.91
C CYS A 155 9.53 -8.60 1.35
N LEU A 156 9.89 -9.00 0.14
CA LEU A 156 9.24 -10.14 -0.51
C LEU A 156 9.46 -11.43 0.26
N LEU A 157 10.65 -11.60 0.83
CA LEU A 157 10.92 -12.77 1.65
C LEU A 157 10.03 -12.82 2.87
N TYR A 158 9.69 -11.67 3.43
CA TYR A 158 8.80 -11.62 4.57
C TYR A 158 7.38 -11.96 4.22
N THR A 159 6.93 -11.56 3.04
CA THR A 159 5.55 -11.78 2.64
C THR A 159 5.37 -13.03 1.83
N SER A 160 6.43 -13.58 1.30
CA SER A 160 6.36 -14.83 0.57
C SER A 160 6.27 -15.99 1.55
N PRO A 161 5.58 -17.01 1.19
CA PRO A 161 5.65 -18.21 1.98
C PRO A 161 7.04 -18.73 1.80
N SER A 162 7.93 -18.54 2.32
CA SER A 162 9.17 -18.83 1.93
C SER A 162 9.84 -19.83 2.31
N PRO A 163 10.07 -19.84 1.82
CA PRO A 163 10.65 -20.63 1.99
C PRO A 163 11.71 -20.80 2.87
N ARG A 164 11.64 -20.46 3.10
CA ARG A 164 12.28 -20.60 3.83
C ARG A 164 12.03 -20.80 4.86
N ASP A 165 11.47 -20.57 4.79
CA ASP A 165 11.25 -20.77 5.46
C ASP A 165 11.42 -21.25 5.57
N ARG A 166 11.51 -21.12 5.08
CA ARG A 166 11.79 -21.53 4.94
C ARG A 166 12.28 -21.68 5.63
N GLY A 167 12.42 -21.60 5.80
CA GLY A 167 12.72 -21.83 6.35
C GLY A 167 12.82 -21.83 6.57
#